data_bb1c8082ff8dddaa2c77feb2737c4053
#
_entry.id   bb1c8082ff8dddaa2c77feb2737c4053
#
_cell.length_a   1.000
_cell.length_b   1.000
_cell.length_c   1.000
_cell.angle_alpha   90.00
_cell.angle_beta   90.00
_cell.angle_gamma   90.00
#
_symmetry.space_group_name_H-M   'P 1'
#
loop_
_entity.id
_entity.type
_entity.pdbx_description
1 polymer ?
#
loop_
_entity_poly.entity_id
_entity_poly.type
_entity_poly.pdbx_seq_one_letter_code
_entity_poly.pdbx_strand_id
1 'polypeptide(L)'
;MMSISNDESVDVGDRILAAAASCVSDFGVERVTLAEIARRAGVSRPTVYRRWPDTRAILASLLTERITGAWREAPSSATGREALVQRIVGVADRLRRDDLIRTVLRSEPELAMVYITGRLGTSQQIVIELVADELRKAQSN
;
A
#
# COMPACT_ATOMS: atom_id res chain seq x y z
N MET A 1 22.97 12.95 15.11
CA MET A 1 23.49 11.69 14.55
C MET A 1 22.54 10.50 14.60
N MET A 2 21.44 10.58 15.33
CA MET A 2 20.43 9.50 15.35
C MET A 2 19.47 9.48 14.17
N SER A 3 19.41 10.52 13.35
CA SER A 3 18.50 10.63 12.20
C SER A 3 18.96 9.84 10.96
N ILE A 4 20.24 9.51 10.86
CA ILE A 4 20.81 8.84 9.68
C ILE A 4 20.38 7.37 9.62
N SER A 5 20.38 6.65 10.74
CA SER A 5 19.97 5.24 10.78
C SER A 5 18.49 5.00 10.46
N ASN A 6 17.64 5.94 10.84
CA ASN A 6 16.21 5.83 10.59
C ASN A 6 15.87 6.15 9.13
N ASP A 7 16.58 7.10 8.56
CA ASP A 7 16.41 7.52 7.15
C ASP A 7 16.89 6.41 6.19
N GLU A 8 18.05 5.81 6.47
CA GLU A 8 18.55 4.66 5.70
C GLU A 8 17.61 3.45 5.77
N SER A 9 17.01 3.22 6.94
CA SER A 9 16.06 2.11 7.15
C SER A 9 14.76 2.32 6.36
N VAL A 10 14.26 3.54 6.27
CA VAL A 10 13.08 3.91 5.47
C VAL A 10 13.41 3.76 3.99
N ASP A 11 14.57 4.24 3.55
CA ASP A 11 15.02 4.13 2.17
C ASP A 11 15.16 2.67 1.71
N VAL A 12 15.72 1.79 2.54
CA VAL A 12 15.87 0.36 2.23
C VAL A 12 14.49 -0.29 2.06
N GLY A 13 13.53 0.00 2.95
CA GLY A 13 12.16 -0.50 2.84
C GLY A 13 11.49 -0.06 1.55
N ASP A 14 11.60 1.20 1.20
CA ASP A 14 11.03 1.77 -0.02
C ASP A 14 11.66 1.16 -1.28
N ARG A 15 12.97 0.93 -1.26
CA ARG A 15 13.69 0.26 -2.37
C ARG A 15 13.22 -1.18 -2.56
N ILE A 16 13.01 -1.91 -1.48
CA ILE A 16 12.51 -3.29 -1.52
C ILE A 16 11.08 -3.31 -2.09
N LEU A 17 10.21 -2.42 -1.64
CA LEU A 17 8.84 -2.33 -2.15
C LEU A 17 8.80 -1.91 -3.63
N ALA A 18 9.64 -0.97 -4.04
CA ALA A 18 9.78 -0.59 -5.45
C ALA A 18 10.27 -1.76 -6.31
N ALA A 19 11.25 -2.53 -5.83
CA ALA A 19 11.74 -3.73 -6.49
C ALA A 19 10.64 -4.80 -6.60
N ALA A 20 9.85 -4.99 -5.55
CA ALA A 20 8.73 -5.92 -5.56
C ALA A 20 7.66 -5.52 -6.59
N ALA A 21 7.31 -4.24 -6.66
CA ALA A 21 6.38 -3.73 -7.68
C ALA A 21 6.91 -3.97 -9.09
N SER A 22 8.19 -3.75 -9.32
CA SER A 22 8.86 -4.02 -10.60
C SER A 22 8.82 -5.51 -10.97
N CYS A 23 9.07 -6.41 -10.00
CA CYS A 23 8.98 -7.85 -10.22
C CYS A 23 7.55 -8.28 -10.61
N VAL A 24 6.54 -7.76 -9.93
CA VAL A 24 5.13 -8.05 -10.25
C VAL A 24 4.79 -7.58 -11.67
N SER A 25 5.26 -6.39 -12.04
CA SER A 25 5.03 -5.83 -13.38
C SER A 25 5.66 -6.69 -14.48
N ASP A 26 6.88 -7.20 -14.25
CA ASP A 26 7.62 -7.96 -15.27
C ASP A 26 7.21 -9.43 -15.36
N PHE A 27 6.95 -10.07 -14.23
CA PHE A 27 6.77 -11.53 -14.15
C PHE A 27 5.36 -11.96 -13.73
N GLY A 28 4.53 -11.05 -13.24
CA GLY A 28 3.27 -11.41 -12.61
C GLY A 28 3.46 -11.87 -11.17
N VAL A 29 2.36 -11.95 -10.43
CA VAL A 29 2.37 -12.26 -8.99
C VAL A 29 2.93 -13.65 -8.68
N GLU A 30 2.59 -14.65 -9.50
CA GLU A 30 2.95 -16.05 -9.24
C GLU A 30 4.44 -16.34 -9.34
N ARG A 31 5.17 -15.56 -10.14
CA ARG A 31 6.61 -15.77 -10.38
C ARG A 31 7.52 -14.90 -9.53
N VAL A 32 6.97 -14.07 -8.67
CA VAL A 32 7.74 -13.20 -7.78
C VAL A 32 8.35 -14.03 -6.67
N THR A 33 9.66 -13.85 -6.45
CA THR A 33 10.40 -14.47 -5.36
C THR A 33 11.09 -13.41 -4.51
N LEU A 34 11.28 -13.68 -3.22
CA LEU A 34 12.02 -12.77 -2.33
C LEU A 34 13.48 -12.62 -2.77
N ALA A 35 14.07 -13.69 -3.34
CA ALA A 35 15.43 -13.66 -3.88
C ALA A 35 15.57 -12.65 -5.02
N GLU A 36 14.66 -12.64 -5.96
CA GLU A 36 14.68 -11.70 -7.08
C GLU A 36 14.42 -10.26 -6.62
N ILE A 37 13.51 -10.08 -5.67
CA ILE A 37 13.26 -8.77 -5.05
C ILE A 37 14.53 -8.24 -4.39
N ALA A 38 15.22 -9.08 -3.60
CA ALA A 38 16.48 -8.71 -2.95
C ALA A 38 17.54 -8.31 -3.97
N ARG A 39 17.68 -9.10 -5.04
CA ARG A 39 18.63 -8.81 -6.13
C ARG A 39 18.34 -7.46 -6.78
N ARG A 40 17.10 -7.17 -7.13
CA ARG A 40 16.69 -5.90 -7.75
C ARG A 40 16.82 -4.71 -6.82
N ALA A 41 16.54 -4.90 -5.54
CA ALA A 41 16.69 -3.85 -4.54
C ALA A 41 18.15 -3.59 -4.17
N GLY A 42 19.09 -4.47 -4.55
CA GLY A 42 20.50 -4.35 -4.19
C GLY A 42 20.75 -4.60 -2.71
N VAL A 43 19.98 -5.50 -2.10
CA VAL A 43 20.10 -5.87 -0.68
C VAL A 43 20.24 -7.38 -0.53
N SER A 44 20.67 -7.82 0.65
CA SER A 44 20.77 -9.25 0.95
C SER A 44 19.39 -9.87 1.21
N ARG A 45 19.26 -11.18 0.96
CA ARG A 45 18.03 -11.92 1.28
C ARG A 45 17.64 -11.78 2.76
N PRO A 46 18.55 -11.93 3.73
CA PRO A 46 18.20 -11.71 5.14
C PRO A 46 17.61 -10.34 5.43
N THR A 47 18.06 -9.30 4.73
CA THR A 47 17.51 -7.94 4.86
C THR A 47 16.03 -7.90 4.49
N VAL A 48 15.65 -8.60 3.43
CA VAL A 48 14.23 -8.70 3.01
C VAL A 48 13.44 -9.57 4.00
N TYR A 49 13.96 -10.74 4.37
CA TYR A 49 13.28 -11.69 5.27
C TYR A 49 13.03 -11.13 6.67
N ARG A 50 13.84 -10.20 7.14
CA ARG A 50 13.60 -9.54 8.44
C ARG A 50 12.31 -8.75 8.49
N ARG A 51 11.90 -8.19 7.37
CA ARG A 51 10.71 -7.33 7.28
C ARG A 51 9.49 -8.08 6.75
N TRP A 52 9.71 -8.97 5.79
CA TRP A 52 8.64 -9.71 5.11
C TRP A 52 9.02 -11.19 5.05
N PRO A 53 8.31 -12.05 5.78
CA PRO A 53 8.64 -13.49 5.82
C PRO A 53 8.37 -14.22 4.50
N ASP A 54 7.47 -13.67 3.67
CA ASP A 54 7.08 -14.26 2.39
C ASP A 54 6.64 -13.20 1.38
N THR A 55 6.39 -13.62 0.14
CA THR A 55 5.94 -12.74 -0.93
C THR A 55 4.56 -12.15 -0.68
N ARG A 56 3.67 -12.88 -0.01
CA ARG A 56 2.33 -12.38 0.34
C ARG A 56 2.40 -11.18 1.27
N ALA A 57 3.31 -11.21 2.24
CA ALA A 57 3.53 -10.10 3.16
C ALA A 57 4.01 -8.84 2.42
N ILE A 58 4.92 -9.00 1.46
CA ILE A 58 5.36 -7.87 0.60
C ILE A 58 4.21 -7.34 -0.25
N LEU A 59 3.44 -8.22 -0.88
CA LEU A 59 2.29 -7.80 -1.70
C LEU A 59 1.26 -7.04 -0.86
N ALA A 60 0.99 -7.51 0.35
CA ALA A 60 0.09 -6.81 1.27
C ALA A 60 0.60 -5.41 1.63
N SER A 61 1.91 -5.25 1.84
CA SER A 61 2.52 -3.95 2.09
C SER A 61 2.43 -3.02 0.86
N LEU A 62 2.63 -3.57 -0.34
CA LEU A 62 2.45 -2.82 -1.59
C LEU A 62 1.02 -2.33 -1.76
N LEU A 63 0.03 -3.18 -1.50
CA LEU A 63 -1.38 -2.79 -1.56
C LEU A 63 -1.68 -1.67 -0.57
N THR A 64 -1.20 -1.80 0.67
CA THR A 64 -1.36 -0.78 1.70
C THR A 64 -0.76 0.55 1.27
N GLU A 65 0.46 0.53 0.74
CA GLU A 65 1.15 1.74 0.25
C GLU A 65 0.36 2.43 -0.87
N ARG A 66 -0.15 1.65 -1.83
CA ARG A 66 -0.94 2.19 -2.95
C ARG A 66 -2.26 2.79 -2.48
N ILE A 67 -2.97 2.11 -1.59
CA ILE A 67 -4.23 2.60 -1.02
C ILE A 67 -3.99 3.87 -0.21
N THR A 68 -2.98 3.87 0.67
CA THR A 68 -2.63 5.03 1.49
C THR A 68 -2.19 6.22 0.62
N GLY A 69 -1.38 5.96 -0.41
CA GLY A 69 -0.95 6.98 -1.37
C GLY A 69 -2.12 7.57 -2.14
N ALA A 70 -3.03 6.73 -2.61
CA ALA A 70 -4.24 7.18 -3.30
C ALA A 70 -5.10 8.09 -2.42
N TRP A 71 -5.21 7.76 -1.12
CA TRP A 71 -5.94 8.59 -0.16
C TRP A 71 -5.29 9.96 0.03
N ARG A 72 -3.96 9.99 0.19
CA ARG A 72 -3.22 11.26 0.37
C ARG A 72 -3.28 12.16 -0.86
N GLU A 73 -3.21 11.57 -2.04
CA GLU A 73 -3.15 12.29 -3.31
C GLU A 73 -4.52 12.64 -3.88
N ALA A 74 -5.60 12.05 -3.36
CA ALA A 74 -6.95 12.33 -3.84
C ALA A 74 -7.31 13.79 -3.55
N PRO A 75 -7.56 14.61 -4.58
CA PRO A 75 -7.90 16.02 -4.38
C PRO A 75 -9.28 16.15 -3.75
N SER A 76 -9.42 17.14 -2.88
CA SER A 76 -10.70 17.53 -2.32
C SER A 76 -10.74 19.05 -2.27
N SER A 77 -11.56 19.65 -3.13
CA SER A 77 -11.78 21.11 -3.17
C SER A 77 -13.00 21.55 -2.37
N ALA A 78 -13.82 20.61 -1.94
CA ALA A 78 -15.01 20.82 -1.14
C ALA A 78 -14.74 20.65 0.35
N THR A 79 -15.71 21.01 1.19
CA THR A 79 -15.66 20.81 2.65
C THR A 79 -16.78 19.88 3.10
N GLY A 80 -16.63 19.29 4.27
CA GLY A 80 -17.64 18.47 4.89
C GLY A 80 -17.90 17.16 4.15
N ARG A 81 -19.17 16.78 4.07
CA ARG A 81 -19.62 15.51 3.47
C ARG A 81 -19.24 15.39 2.00
N GLU A 82 -19.35 16.49 1.26
CA GLU A 82 -19.00 16.51 -0.17
C GLU A 82 -17.52 16.26 -0.39
N ALA A 83 -16.65 16.82 0.44
CA ALA A 83 -15.21 16.56 0.40
C ALA A 83 -14.90 15.08 0.61
N LEU A 84 -15.56 14.43 1.56
CA LEU A 84 -15.40 13.00 1.82
C LEU A 84 -15.81 12.15 0.63
N VAL A 85 -16.97 12.44 0.03
CA VAL A 85 -17.46 11.74 -1.16
C VAL A 85 -16.50 11.91 -2.33
N GLN A 86 -16.04 13.12 -2.60
CA GLN A 86 -15.08 13.41 -3.66
C GLN A 86 -13.76 12.65 -3.45
N ARG A 87 -13.30 12.57 -2.20
CA ARG A 87 -12.07 11.87 -1.86
C ARG A 87 -12.21 10.36 -2.07
N ILE A 88 -13.31 9.77 -1.63
CA ILE A 88 -13.60 8.34 -1.84
C ILE A 88 -13.65 8.00 -3.34
N VAL A 89 -14.35 8.81 -4.12
CA VAL A 89 -14.44 8.64 -5.58
C VAL A 89 -13.06 8.79 -6.23
N GLY A 90 -12.28 9.77 -5.81
CA GLY A 90 -10.92 10.00 -6.30
C GLY A 90 -9.98 8.84 -5.99
N VAL A 91 -10.06 8.26 -4.79
CA VAL A 91 -9.30 7.06 -4.41
C VAL A 91 -9.70 5.87 -5.27
N ALA A 92 -10.99 5.61 -5.40
CA ALA A 92 -11.50 4.50 -6.22
C ALA A 92 -11.03 4.62 -7.68
N ASP A 93 -11.07 5.81 -8.25
CA ASP A 93 -10.61 6.06 -9.62
C ASP A 93 -9.10 5.82 -9.79
N ARG A 94 -8.30 6.25 -8.84
CA ARG A 94 -6.85 6.02 -8.85
C ARG A 94 -6.51 4.54 -8.73
N LEU A 95 -7.13 3.82 -7.81
CA LEU A 95 -6.92 2.40 -7.61
C LEU A 95 -7.36 1.58 -8.83
N ARG A 96 -8.45 1.97 -9.45
CA ARG A 96 -8.94 1.33 -10.68
C ARG A 96 -7.94 1.44 -11.84
N ARG A 97 -7.15 2.51 -11.88
CA ARG A 97 -6.14 2.78 -12.91
C ARG A 97 -4.76 2.24 -12.55
N ASP A 98 -4.55 1.83 -11.33
CA ASP A 98 -3.26 1.30 -10.87
C ASP A 98 -3.06 -0.12 -11.41
N ASP A 99 -2.02 -0.29 -12.24
CA ASP A 99 -1.72 -1.57 -12.88
C ASP A 99 -1.31 -2.65 -11.89
N LEU A 100 -0.62 -2.28 -10.80
CA LEU A 100 -0.25 -3.20 -9.73
C LEU A 100 -1.49 -3.76 -9.03
N ILE A 101 -2.39 -2.88 -8.63
CA ILE A 101 -3.67 -3.26 -7.99
C ILE A 101 -4.47 -4.18 -8.92
N ARG A 102 -4.58 -3.82 -10.19
CA ARG A 102 -5.29 -4.63 -11.19
C ARG A 102 -4.67 -6.00 -11.37
N THR A 103 -3.35 -6.08 -11.43
CA THR A 103 -2.62 -7.34 -11.57
C THR A 103 -2.82 -8.24 -10.36
N VAL A 104 -2.68 -7.70 -9.15
CA VAL A 104 -2.88 -8.46 -7.91
C VAL A 104 -4.33 -8.94 -7.78
N LEU A 105 -5.31 -8.10 -8.07
CA LEU A 105 -6.74 -8.48 -8.01
C LEU A 105 -7.11 -9.57 -9.01
N ARG A 106 -6.48 -9.60 -10.17
CA ARG A 106 -6.73 -10.63 -11.19
C ARG A 106 -6.06 -11.96 -10.85
N SER A 107 -4.82 -11.90 -10.37
CA SER A 107 -4.00 -13.09 -10.14
C SER A 107 -4.27 -13.75 -8.80
N GLU A 108 -4.60 -12.97 -7.80
CA GLU A 108 -4.76 -13.43 -6.42
C GLU A 108 -6.00 -12.80 -5.77
N PRO A 109 -7.21 -13.12 -6.27
CA PRO A 109 -8.44 -12.58 -5.66
C PRO A 109 -8.60 -12.99 -4.20
N GLU A 110 -8.10 -14.18 -3.82
CA GLU A 110 -8.10 -14.64 -2.44
C GLU A 110 -7.20 -13.78 -1.53
N LEU A 111 -6.04 -13.35 -2.04
CA LEU A 111 -5.15 -12.44 -1.31
C LEU A 111 -5.85 -11.10 -1.05
N ALA A 112 -6.55 -10.59 -2.05
CA ALA A 112 -7.35 -9.37 -1.89
C ALA A 112 -8.44 -9.55 -0.85
N MET A 113 -9.15 -10.69 -0.86
CA MET A 113 -10.18 -11.01 0.14
C MET A 113 -9.58 -11.18 1.54
N VAL A 114 -8.47 -11.89 1.68
CA VAL A 114 -7.76 -12.06 2.96
C VAL A 114 -7.23 -10.70 3.46
N TYR A 115 -6.76 -9.85 2.57
CA TYR A 115 -6.34 -8.50 2.92
C TYR A 115 -7.54 -7.66 3.39
N ILE A 116 -8.65 -7.74 2.67
CA ILE A 116 -9.89 -7.02 3.01
C ILE A 116 -10.50 -7.55 4.32
N THR A 117 -10.50 -8.86 4.55
CA THR A 117 -11.15 -9.48 5.72
C THR A 117 -10.23 -9.65 6.94
N GLY A 118 -8.95 -9.95 6.72
CA GLY A 118 -8.01 -10.32 7.80
C GLY A 118 -7.09 -9.19 8.28
N ARG A 119 -6.73 -8.25 7.39
CA ARG A 119 -5.91 -7.07 7.75
C ARG A 119 -6.69 -5.76 7.80
N LEU A 120 -7.97 -5.81 7.56
CA LEU A 120 -8.86 -4.72 7.92
C LEU A 120 -8.72 -4.37 9.42
N GLY A 121 -8.17 -5.25 10.25
CA GLY A 121 -7.85 -4.93 11.64
C GLY A 121 -6.97 -3.68 11.80
N THR A 122 -5.83 -3.59 11.14
CA THR A 122 -4.91 -2.45 11.29
C THR A 122 -5.19 -1.35 10.26
N SER A 123 -5.43 -1.71 9.00
CA SER A 123 -5.78 -0.74 7.96
C SER A 123 -7.20 -0.22 8.11
N GLN A 124 -8.12 -1.04 8.61
CA GLN A 124 -9.49 -0.63 8.93
C GLN A 124 -9.50 0.40 10.04
N GLN A 125 -8.66 0.24 11.06
CA GLN A 125 -8.53 1.21 12.13
C GLN A 125 -8.02 2.56 11.60
N ILE A 126 -7.03 2.55 10.71
CA ILE A 126 -6.52 3.76 10.06
C ILE A 126 -7.60 4.40 9.17
N VAL A 127 -8.29 3.61 8.35
CA VAL A 127 -9.37 4.12 7.49
C VAL A 127 -10.55 4.61 8.32
N ILE A 128 -10.95 3.87 9.35
CA ILE A 128 -12.02 4.28 10.27
C ILE A 128 -11.64 5.58 10.98
N GLU A 129 -10.41 5.73 11.46
CA GLU A 129 -9.94 6.95 12.10
C GLU A 129 -9.91 8.14 11.13
N LEU A 130 -9.46 7.92 9.89
CA LEU A 130 -9.46 8.96 8.86
C LEU A 130 -10.88 9.38 8.48
N VAL A 131 -11.80 8.42 8.31
CA VAL A 131 -13.21 8.69 8.03
C VAL A 131 -13.88 9.36 9.23
N ALA A 132 -13.61 8.89 10.46
CA ALA A 132 -14.14 9.48 11.66
C ALA A 132 -13.66 10.94 11.86
N ASP A 133 -12.39 11.22 11.55
CA ASP A 133 -11.84 12.57 11.56
C ASP A 133 -12.52 13.50 10.57
N GLU A 134 -12.72 13.03 9.34
CA GLU A 134 -13.42 13.80 8.31
C GLU A 134 -14.90 14.05 8.69
N LEU A 135 -15.56 13.03 9.26
CA LEU A 135 -16.93 13.18 9.76
C LEU A 135 -17.02 14.16 10.92
N ARG A 136 -16.08 14.15 11.85
CA ARG A 136 -16.01 15.12 12.96
C ARG A 136 -15.83 16.55 12.44
N LYS A 137 -14.94 16.75 11.49
CA LYS A 137 -14.77 18.05 10.82
C LYS A 137 -16.05 18.51 10.11
N ALA A 138 -16.77 17.58 9.48
CA ALA A 138 -18.02 17.86 8.81
C ALA A 138 -19.17 18.24 9.76
N GLN A 139 -19.16 17.68 10.98
CA GLN A 139 -20.17 17.96 12.02
C GLN A 139 -19.90 19.25 12.81
N SER A 140 -18.65 19.73 12.82
CA SER A 140 -18.26 20.95 13.51
C SER A 140 -18.44 22.23 12.67
N ASN A 141 -18.91 22.09 11.43
CA ASN A 141 -19.31 23.16 10.54
C ASN A 141 -20.84 23.15 10.36
#